data_707822298d0dfa6a8c09dba6e1787078
#
_entry.id   707822298d0dfa6a8c09dba6e1787078
#
_cell.length_a   1.000
_cell.length_b   1.000
_cell.length_c   1.000
_cell.angle_alpha   90.00
_cell.angle_beta   90.00
_cell.angle_gamma   90.00
#
_symmetry.space_group_name_H-M   'P 1'
#
loop_
_entity.id
_entity.type
_entity.pdbx_description
1 polymer ?
#
loop_
_entity_poly.entity_id
_entity_poly.type
_entity_poly.pdbx_seq_one_letter_code
_entity_poly.pdbx_strand_id
1 'polypeptide(L)'
;MKKVFISAVLIVSMIFTASAQKGLRLNFYSNYVFDDGFDVVSDANTYYNGTVKGGYQWGGGLEYLFNPQSSAEIFYLHRGTTVPATFKFGSGTQAKTENFDLKHDFIMLSGDGHFAKHGSKVEGYAGLMGGILISNLEAPSLGKSSNNTNFAWGGRLGSNIWFSPKLGLKLQAQILSASRATGGSYYWSWYGPIYLTEYSTLWQFSLGGGLTLKMGK
;
A
#
# COMPACT_ATOMS: atom_id res chain seq x y z
N MET A 1 5.36 -25.25 0.91
CA MET A 1 4.59 -24.99 2.12
C MET A 1 5.41 -25.17 3.41
N LYS A 2 6.13 -26.28 3.63
CA LYS A 2 6.94 -26.48 4.86
C LYS A 2 8.02 -25.40 5.10
N LYS A 3 8.72 -24.93 4.04
CA LYS A 3 9.75 -23.88 4.17
C LYS A 3 9.17 -22.52 4.58
N VAL A 4 7.98 -22.16 4.07
CA VAL A 4 7.27 -20.93 4.44
C VAL A 4 6.80 -20.98 5.89
N PHE A 5 6.32 -22.13 6.34
CA PHE A 5 5.90 -22.32 7.74
C PHE A 5 7.09 -22.22 8.71
N ILE A 6 8.24 -22.82 8.38
CA ILE A 6 9.47 -22.72 9.17
C ILE A 6 9.97 -21.28 9.24
N SER A 7 9.93 -20.55 8.12
CA SER A 7 10.31 -19.12 8.10
C SER A 7 9.37 -18.27 8.95
N ALA A 8 8.06 -18.53 8.90
CA ALA A 8 7.08 -17.84 9.73
C ALA A 8 7.29 -18.11 11.22
N VAL A 9 7.56 -19.37 11.61
CA VAL A 9 7.87 -19.76 13.00
C VAL A 9 9.17 -19.11 13.48
N LEU A 10 10.20 -19.04 12.64
CA LEU A 10 11.47 -18.35 12.94
C LEU A 10 11.25 -16.85 13.16
N ILE A 11 10.47 -16.20 12.30
CA ILE A 11 10.12 -14.77 12.45
C ILE A 11 9.35 -14.54 13.74
N VAL A 12 8.36 -15.39 14.05
CA VAL A 12 7.58 -15.32 15.29
C VAL A 12 8.47 -15.54 16.51
N SER A 13 9.42 -16.50 16.48
CA SER A 13 10.35 -16.71 17.59
C SER A 13 11.33 -15.55 17.82
N MET A 14 11.77 -14.87 16.75
CA MET A 14 12.57 -13.66 16.87
C MET A 14 11.80 -12.49 17.51
N ILE A 15 10.48 -12.40 17.30
CA ILE A 15 9.63 -11.40 17.94
C ILE A 15 9.56 -11.63 19.47
N PHE A 16 9.53 -12.87 19.94
CA PHE A 16 9.50 -13.17 21.37
C PHE A 16 10.84 -12.87 22.09
N THR A 17 11.97 -12.99 21.42
CA THR A 17 13.28 -12.60 22.01
C THR A 17 13.49 -11.08 22.02
N ALA A 18 12.83 -10.34 21.12
CA ALA A 18 12.83 -8.88 21.10
C ALA A 18 12.04 -8.22 22.24
N SER A 19 11.30 -8.99 23.03
CA SER A 19 10.49 -8.51 24.18
C SER A 19 11.31 -7.79 25.28
N ALA A 20 12.63 -7.85 25.24
CA ALA A 20 13.51 -7.15 26.17
C ALA A 20 13.96 -5.77 25.68
N GLN A 21 13.71 -5.40 24.42
CA GLN A 21 14.18 -4.12 23.86
C GLN A 21 13.16 -3.01 24.11
N LYS A 22 13.55 -2.01 24.89
CA LYS A 22 12.82 -0.75 25.02
C LYS A 22 12.80 -0.08 23.66
N GLY A 23 11.60 0.31 23.19
CA GLY A 23 11.44 1.06 21.95
C GLY A 23 10.85 0.28 20.79
N LEU A 24 10.54 -1.01 20.92
CA LEU A 24 9.91 -1.79 19.87
C LEU A 24 8.38 -1.72 19.97
N ARG A 25 7.71 -1.47 18.84
CA ARG A 25 6.25 -1.50 18.71
C ARG A 25 5.85 -2.41 17.55
N LEU A 26 4.76 -3.14 17.74
CA LEU A 26 4.09 -3.89 16.70
C LEU A 26 2.82 -3.14 16.31
N ASN A 27 2.67 -2.84 15.04
CA ASN A 27 1.54 -2.10 14.49
C ASN A 27 0.70 -3.01 13.60
N PHE A 28 -0.62 -2.89 13.70
CA PHE A 28 -1.60 -3.50 12.80
C PHE A 28 -2.37 -2.39 12.11
N TYR A 29 -2.60 -2.54 10.82
CA TYR A 29 -3.23 -1.53 9.98
C TYR A 29 -4.53 -2.03 9.39
N SER A 30 -5.50 -1.14 9.34
CA SER A 30 -6.82 -1.31 8.76
C SER A 30 -7.24 0.04 8.18
N ASN A 31 -7.09 0.20 6.87
CA ASN A 31 -7.34 1.45 6.17
C ASN A 31 -8.40 1.25 5.09
N TYR A 32 -9.11 2.31 4.76
CA TYR A 32 -9.90 2.43 3.55
C TYR A 32 -9.16 3.33 2.56
N VAL A 33 -8.89 2.80 1.38
CA VAL A 33 -8.29 3.51 0.25
C VAL A 33 -9.41 4.03 -0.63
N PHE A 34 -9.36 5.28 -1.04
CA PHE A 34 -10.37 5.89 -1.90
C PHE A 34 -10.15 5.51 -3.37
N ASP A 35 -11.20 5.69 -4.17
CA ASP A 35 -11.15 5.46 -5.61
C ASP A 35 -10.13 6.38 -6.26
N ASP A 36 -9.41 5.86 -7.27
CA ASP A 36 -8.52 6.64 -8.13
C ASP A 36 -8.90 6.42 -9.60
N GLY A 37 -9.29 7.49 -10.27
CA GLY A 37 -9.70 7.46 -11.67
C GLY A 37 -8.54 7.79 -12.60
N PHE A 38 -8.49 7.14 -13.76
CA PHE A 38 -7.55 7.48 -14.81
C PHE A 38 -8.25 7.53 -16.17
N ASP A 39 -7.88 8.52 -16.95
CA ASP A 39 -8.36 8.73 -18.32
C ASP A 39 -7.15 8.86 -19.26
N VAL A 40 -7.10 8.00 -20.26
CA VAL A 40 -6.10 8.08 -21.33
C VAL A 40 -6.85 8.22 -22.66
N VAL A 41 -6.82 9.40 -23.22
CA VAL A 41 -7.42 9.70 -24.52
C VAL A 41 -6.29 9.88 -25.52
N SER A 42 -6.18 8.98 -26.50
CA SER A 42 -5.23 9.12 -27.58
C SER A 42 -5.84 9.89 -28.75
N ASP A 43 -7.13 9.65 -29.04
CA ASP A 43 -7.88 10.31 -30.11
C ASP A 43 -9.40 9.97 -29.97
N ALA A 44 -10.27 10.65 -30.73
CA ALA A 44 -11.73 10.46 -30.68
C ALA A 44 -12.20 9.01 -30.92
N ASN A 45 -11.36 8.18 -31.53
CA ASN A 45 -11.64 6.78 -31.85
C ASN A 45 -10.83 5.79 -30.99
N THR A 46 -9.91 6.28 -30.17
CA THR A 46 -9.08 5.43 -29.30
C THR A 46 -9.00 6.06 -27.92
N TYR A 47 -9.71 5.47 -26.97
CA TYR A 47 -9.68 5.90 -25.58
C TYR A 47 -9.67 4.71 -24.64
N TYR A 48 -9.06 4.92 -23.49
CA TYR A 48 -9.04 3.98 -22.40
C TYR A 48 -9.29 4.75 -21.10
N ASN A 49 -10.39 4.47 -20.45
CA ASN A 49 -10.72 5.04 -19.15
C ASN A 49 -11.05 3.94 -18.14
N GLY A 50 -10.75 4.19 -16.90
CA GLY A 50 -11.03 3.26 -15.85
C GLY A 50 -10.93 3.88 -14.47
N THR A 51 -11.41 3.15 -13.49
CA THR A 51 -11.32 3.55 -12.09
C THR A 51 -10.74 2.39 -11.29
N VAL A 52 -9.62 2.62 -10.63
CA VAL A 52 -9.14 1.72 -9.59
C VAL A 52 -10.06 1.90 -8.39
N LYS A 53 -10.95 0.95 -8.18
CA LYS A 53 -11.90 1.03 -7.07
C LYS A 53 -11.17 1.08 -5.74
N GLY A 54 -11.66 1.94 -4.86
CA GLY A 54 -11.25 1.97 -3.48
C GLY A 54 -11.52 0.65 -2.78
N GLY A 55 -11.06 0.52 -1.57
CA GLY A 55 -11.31 -0.70 -0.83
C GLY A 55 -10.51 -0.81 0.45
N TYR A 56 -10.70 -1.94 1.09
CA TYR A 56 -10.05 -2.26 2.33
C TYR A 56 -8.57 -2.64 2.11
N GLN A 57 -7.70 -2.01 2.87
CA GLN A 57 -6.27 -2.30 2.93
C GLN A 57 -5.91 -2.67 4.35
N TRP A 58 -5.20 -3.79 4.53
CA TRP A 58 -4.76 -4.26 5.83
C TRP A 58 -3.27 -4.58 5.81
N GLY A 59 -2.68 -4.62 6.99
CA GLY A 59 -1.27 -4.96 7.09
C GLY A 59 -0.74 -4.90 8.50
N GLY A 60 0.58 -4.91 8.60
CA GLY A 60 1.28 -4.83 9.87
C GLY A 60 2.71 -4.35 9.71
N GLY A 61 3.26 -3.83 10.79
CA GLY A 61 4.61 -3.29 10.80
C GLY A 61 5.32 -3.46 12.13
N LEU A 62 6.62 -3.39 12.06
CA LEU A 62 7.52 -3.41 13.19
C LEU A 62 8.24 -2.06 13.27
N GLU A 63 7.93 -1.29 14.30
CA GLU A 63 8.45 0.05 14.54
C GLU A 63 9.48 0.02 15.66
N TYR A 64 10.61 0.63 15.42
CA TYR A 64 11.66 0.83 16.42
C TYR A 64 11.84 2.32 16.73
N LEU A 65 11.64 2.69 18.00
CA LEU A 65 11.87 4.04 18.49
C LEU A 65 13.33 4.20 18.89
N PHE A 66 14.05 5.08 18.20
CA PHE A 66 15.42 5.47 18.57
C PHE A 66 15.42 6.34 19.84
N ASN A 67 14.41 7.19 19.94
CA ASN A 67 14.13 8.07 21.07
C ASN A 67 12.61 8.34 21.14
N PRO A 68 12.09 9.04 22.17
CA PRO A 68 10.66 9.34 22.26
C PRO A 68 10.06 10.13 21.11
N GLN A 69 10.88 10.77 20.28
CA GLN A 69 10.46 11.69 19.21
C GLN A 69 10.72 11.14 17.81
N SER A 70 11.42 10.01 17.66
CA SER A 70 11.82 9.51 16.34
C SER A 70 11.80 7.99 16.29
N SER A 71 11.24 7.46 15.22
CA SER A 71 11.23 6.03 14.96
C SER A 71 11.47 5.70 13.48
N ALA A 72 11.77 4.45 13.22
CA ALA A 72 11.68 3.85 11.90
C ALA A 72 10.78 2.61 11.96
N GLU A 73 10.03 2.36 10.91
CA GLU A 73 9.15 1.22 10.82
C GLU A 73 9.28 0.53 9.46
N ILE A 74 9.41 -0.80 9.49
CA ILE A 74 9.20 -1.64 8.32
C ILE A 74 7.78 -2.20 8.39
N PHE A 75 7.02 -2.08 7.30
CA PHE A 75 5.64 -2.52 7.29
C PHE A 75 5.20 -3.07 5.93
N TYR A 76 4.21 -3.91 5.97
CA TYR A 76 3.55 -4.52 4.83
C TYR A 76 2.08 -4.09 4.80
N LEU A 77 1.57 -3.74 3.61
CA LEU A 77 0.15 -3.48 3.37
C LEU A 77 -0.32 -4.27 2.16
N HIS A 78 -1.47 -4.91 2.31
CA HIS A 78 -2.14 -5.66 1.26
C HIS A 78 -3.50 -5.06 0.92
N ARG A 79 -3.82 -4.99 -0.38
CA ARG A 79 -5.12 -4.59 -0.89
C ARG A 79 -5.49 -5.40 -2.13
N GLY A 80 -6.70 -6.00 -2.12
CA GLY A 80 -7.34 -6.50 -3.32
C GLY A 80 -8.42 -5.51 -3.79
N THR A 81 -8.49 -5.22 -5.09
CA THR A 81 -9.48 -4.33 -5.67
C THR A 81 -9.81 -4.75 -7.10
N THR A 82 -10.86 -4.16 -7.66
CA THR A 82 -11.26 -4.35 -9.06
C THR A 82 -11.08 -3.07 -9.85
N VAL A 83 -10.76 -3.22 -11.13
CA VAL A 83 -10.58 -2.10 -12.06
C VAL A 83 -11.54 -2.31 -13.23
N PRO A 84 -12.77 -1.77 -13.17
CA PRO A 84 -13.60 -1.68 -14.34
C PRO A 84 -12.95 -0.70 -15.34
N ALA A 85 -12.65 -1.19 -16.53
CA ALA A 85 -12.04 -0.39 -17.58
C ALA A 85 -12.85 -0.52 -18.86
N THR A 86 -13.08 0.61 -19.52
CA THR A 86 -13.75 0.69 -20.81
C THR A 86 -12.72 1.16 -21.85
N PHE A 87 -12.62 0.43 -22.93
CA PHE A 87 -11.68 0.72 -24.00
C PHE A 87 -12.31 0.59 -25.38
N LYS A 88 -11.86 1.45 -26.30
CA LYS A 88 -12.20 1.43 -27.71
C LYS A 88 -10.93 1.63 -28.52
N PHE A 89 -10.72 0.79 -29.52
CA PHE A 89 -9.54 0.85 -30.39
C PHE A 89 -9.99 0.93 -31.85
N GLY A 90 -9.84 2.12 -32.44
CA GLY A 90 -10.09 2.38 -33.85
C GLY A 90 -11.54 2.71 -34.22
N SER A 91 -11.70 3.30 -35.40
CA SER A 91 -13.00 3.65 -35.99
C SER A 91 -13.73 2.36 -36.39
N GLY A 92 -15.00 2.21 -35.96
CA GLY A 92 -15.86 1.06 -36.28
C GLY A 92 -15.86 -0.06 -35.25
N THR A 93 -15.02 -0.03 -34.22
CA THR A 93 -15.11 -0.98 -33.08
C THR A 93 -16.08 -0.47 -32.01
N GLN A 94 -16.82 -1.39 -31.41
CA GLN A 94 -17.66 -1.07 -30.24
C GLN A 94 -16.77 -0.96 -28.99
N ALA A 95 -17.12 -0.03 -28.11
CA ALA A 95 -16.48 0.05 -26.80
C ALA A 95 -16.73 -1.24 -26.00
N LYS A 96 -15.69 -1.76 -25.37
CA LYS A 96 -15.75 -2.97 -24.54
C LYS A 96 -15.40 -2.61 -23.11
N THR A 97 -16.18 -3.10 -22.16
CA THR A 97 -15.88 -2.96 -20.72
C THR A 97 -15.48 -4.31 -20.16
N GLU A 98 -14.36 -4.33 -19.45
CA GLU A 98 -13.86 -5.52 -18.77
C GLU A 98 -13.53 -5.16 -17.32
N ASN A 99 -13.69 -6.15 -16.42
CA ASN A 99 -13.30 -6.03 -15.04
C ASN A 99 -11.98 -6.78 -14.82
N PHE A 100 -11.00 -6.09 -14.27
CA PHE A 100 -9.72 -6.66 -13.90
C PHE A 100 -9.63 -6.77 -12.38
N ASP A 101 -9.07 -7.86 -11.90
CA ASP A 101 -8.72 -8.03 -10.49
C ASP A 101 -7.30 -7.52 -10.27
N LEU A 102 -7.14 -6.60 -9.32
CA LEU A 102 -5.87 -5.95 -9.01
C LEU A 102 -5.52 -6.19 -7.54
N LYS A 103 -4.34 -6.76 -7.32
CA LYS A 103 -3.76 -6.96 -5.98
C LYS A 103 -2.54 -6.08 -5.84
N HIS A 104 -2.47 -5.34 -4.75
CA HIS A 104 -1.35 -4.48 -4.39
C HIS A 104 -0.74 -4.96 -3.07
N ASP A 105 0.55 -5.22 -3.10
CA ASP A 105 1.37 -5.58 -1.95
C ASP A 105 2.47 -4.55 -1.80
N PHE A 106 2.43 -3.75 -0.72
CA PHE A 106 3.44 -2.76 -0.40
C PHE A 106 4.37 -3.30 0.68
N ILE A 107 5.67 -3.19 0.45
CA ILE A 107 6.71 -3.40 1.47
C ILE A 107 7.44 -2.08 1.61
N MET A 108 7.29 -1.44 2.76
CA MET A 108 7.68 -0.05 2.97
C MET A 108 8.56 0.09 4.21
N LEU A 109 9.44 1.08 4.15
CA LEU A 109 10.19 1.59 5.28
C LEU A 109 9.78 3.05 5.51
N SER A 110 9.44 3.42 6.74
CA SER A 110 9.16 4.81 7.11
C SER A 110 10.10 5.33 8.17
N GLY A 111 10.29 6.65 8.17
CA GLY A 111 10.85 7.42 9.26
C GLY A 111 9.78 8.36 9.80
N ASP A 112 9.51 8.28 11.10
CA ASP A 112 8.41 9.00 11.72
C ASP A 112 8.90 9.91 12.86
N GLY A 113 8.38 11.13 12.90
CA GLY A 113 8.50 12.04 14.03
C GLY A 113 7.28 11.93 14.94
N HIS A 114 7.50 11.86 16.25
CA HIS A 114 6.45 11.72 17.25
C HIS A 114 6.32 13.00 18.09
N PHE A 115 5.09 13.40 18.38
CA PHE A 115 4.75 14.61 19.11
C PHE A 115 3.79 14.26 20.25
N ALA A 116 4.30 14.22 21.46
CA ALA A 116 3.48 13.99 22.65
C ALA A 116 3.83 14.99 23.75
N LYS A 117 2.80 15.51 24.43
CA LYS A 117 3.01 16.22 25.70
C LYS A 117 3.30 15.20 26.80
N HIS A 118 4.14 15.58 27.75
CA HIS A 118 4.46 14.73 28.89
C HIS A 118 3.17 14.31 29.65
N GLY A 119 2.99 13.02 29.87
CA GLY A 119 1.80 12.46 30.52
C GLY A 119 0.55 12.35 29.63
N SER A 120 0.60 12.77 28.36
CA SER A 120 -0.52 12.63 27.43
C SER A 120 -0.74 11.17 27.03
N LYS A 121 -2.01 10.77 26.94
CA LYS A 121 -2.43 9.50 26.33
C LYS A 121 -2.47 9.56 24.79
N VAL A 122 -2.33 10.76 24.23
CA VAL A 122 -2.35 10.97 22.79
C VAL A 122 -0.96 11.37 22.33
N GLU A 123 -0.45 10.66 21.33
CA GLU A 123 0.84 10.88 20.69
C GLU A 123 0.58 11.07 19.19
N GLY A 124 0.75 12.30 18.69
CA GLY A 124 0.70 12.59 17.26
C GLY A 124 1.97 12.08 16.58
N TYR A 125 1.88 11.73 15.30
CA TYR A 125 3.05 11.40 14.49
C TYR A 125 2.86 11.86 13.04
N ALA A 126 4.00 12.09 12.38
CA ALA A 126 4.07 12.33 10.94
C ALA A 126 5.37 11.74 10.39
N GLY A 127 5.32 11.21 9.19
CA GLY A 127 6.48 10.56 8.59
C GLY A 127 6.42 10.46 7.08
N LEU A 128 7.62 10.18 6.52
CA LEU A 128 7.80 9.86 5.12
C LEU A 128 8.15 8.38 4.99
N MET A 129 7.78 7.80 3.86
CA MET A 129 7.99 6.38 3.60
C MET A 129 8.43 6.13 2.16
N GLY A 130 9.23 5.09 1.98
CA GLY A 130 9.68 4.60 0.69
C GLY A 130 9.81 3.10 0.68
N GLY A 131 9.66 2.47 -0.49
CA GLY A 131 9.69 1.02 -0.61
C GLY A 131 9.31 0.54 -1.99
N ILE A 132 8.68 -0.62 -2.05
CA ILE A 132 8.24 -1.26 -3.29
C ILE A 132 6.75 -1.58 -3.24
N LEU A 133 6.12 -1.45 -4.40
CA LEU A 133 4.78 -1.94 -4.71
C LEU A 133 4.90 -3.13 -5.66
N ILE A 134 4.38 -4.27 -5.27
CA ILE A 134 4.18 -5.43 -6.12
C ILE A 134 2.71 -5.45 -6.53
N SER A 135 2.45 -5.32 -7.83
CA SER A 135 1.09 -5.29 -8.39
C SER A 135 0.84 -6.54 -9.21
N ASN A 136 -0.20 -7.28 -8.89
CA ASN A 136 -0.71 -8.39 -9.67
C ASN A 136 -2.04 -8.00 -10.31
N LEU A 137 -2.06 -7.95 -11.63
CA LEU A 137 -3.27 -7.72 -12.43
C LEU A 137 -3.69 -9.04 -13.06
N GLU A 138 -4.91 -9.46 -12.78
CA GLU A 138 -5.51 -10.67 -13.35
C GLU A 138 -6.69 -10.27 -14.23
N ALA A 139 -6.78 -10.83 -15.42
CA ALA A 139 -7.93 -10.75 -16.31
C ALA A 139 -8.61 -12.13 -16.35
N PRO A 140 -9.58 -12.42 -15.47
CA PRO A 140 -10.18 -13.75 -15.35
C PRO A 140 -10.85 -14.22 -16.65
N SER A 141 -11.48 -13.28 -17.38
CA SER A 141 -12.14 -13.55 -18.67
C SER A 141 -11.17 -13.99 -19.77
N LEU A 142 -9.87 -13.67 -19.64
CA LEU A 142 -8.84 -13.92 -20.64
C LEU A 142 -7.81 -14.96 -20.19
N GLY A 143 -7.87 -15.41 -18.94
CA GLY A 143 -6.89 -16.34 -18.35
C GLY A 143 -5.47 -15.78 -18.32
N LYS A 144 -5.31 -14.44 -18.28
CA LYS A 144 -4.00 -13.76 -18.28
C LYS A 144 -3.73 -13.07 -16.96
N SER A 145 -2.48 -13.09 -16.53
CA SER A 145 -1.99 -12.38 -15.37
C SER A 145 -0.70 -11.62 -15.71
N SER A 146 -0.53 -10.47 -15.08
CA SER A 146 0.70 -9.67 -15.18
C SER A 146 1.14 -9.27 -13.79
N ASN A 147 2.43 -9.42 -13.53
CA ASN A 147 3.05 -9.01 -12.27
C ASN A 147 4.06 -7.90 -12.54
N ASN A 148 4.03 -6.85 -11.74
CA ASN A 148 4.93 -5.72 -11.87
C ASN A 148 5.39 -5.24 -10.50
N THR A 149 6.66 -4.83 -10.40
CA THR A 149 7.24 -4.28 -9.17
C THR A 149 7.72 -2.87 -9.47
N ASN A 150 7.24 -1.91 -8.68
CA ASN A 150 7.53 -0.50 -8.84
C ASN A 150 8.07 0.11 -7.54
N PHE A 151 8.86 1.16 -7.64
CA PHE A 151 9.18 1.97 -6.49
C PHE A 151 7.94 2.72 -6.00
N ALA A 152 7.72 2.70 -4.70
CA ALA A 152 6.64 3.42 -4.03
C ALA A 152 7.20 4.35 -2.95
N TRP A 153 6.59 5.50 -2.81
CA TRP A 153 6.91 6.47 -1.77
C TRP A 153 5.66 7.18 -1.29
N GLY A 154 5.75 7.87 -0.18
CA GLY A 154 4.58 8.56 0.35
C GLY A 154 4.82 9.25 1.67
N GLY A 155 3.73 9.70 2.26
CA GLY A 155 3.72 10.30 3.59
C GLY A 155 2.51 9.83 4.39
N ARG A 156 2.66 9.90 5.69
CA ARG A 156 1.59 9.60 6.63
C ARG A 156 1.60 10.57 7.80
N LEU A 157 0.42 10.77 8.35
CA LEU A 157 0.21 11.52 9.59
C LEU A 157 -0.88 10.85 10.40
N GLY A 158 -0.79 10.95 11.72
CA GLY A 158 -1.79 10.31 12.56
C GLY A 158 -1.59 10.56 14.05
N SER A 159 -2.26 9.73 14.83
CA SER A 159 -2.13 9.73 16.27
C SER A 159 -2.25 8.33 16.86
N ASN A 160 -1.49 8.07 17.91
CA ASN A 160 -1.63 6.90 18.77
C ASN A 160 -2.36 7.32 20.04
N ILE A 161 -3.47 6.68 20.36
CA ILE A 161 -4.28 6.91 21.55
C ILE A 161 -4.07 5.74 22.51
N TRP A 162 -3.31 5.97 23.58
CA TRP A 162 -2.92 4.92 24.53
C TRP A 162 -4.00 4.72 25.58
N PHE A 163 -4.66 3.56 25.58
CA PHE A 163 -5.62 3.18 26.64
C PHE A 163 -5.00 2.26 27.69
N SER A 164 -3.82 1.73 27.43
CA SER A 164 -2.99 1.08 28.45
C SER A 164 -1.49 1.43 28.24
N PRO A 165 -0.60 1.09 29.18
CA PRO A 165 0.83 1.32 29.01
C PRO A 165 1.44 0.65 27.77
N LYS A 166 0.80 -0.43 27.29
CA LYS A 166 1.31 -1.24 26.18
C LYS A 166 0.44 -1.20 24.93
N LEU A 167 -0.86 -0.93 25.04
CA LEU A 167 -1.81 -1.04 23.94
C LEU A 167 -2.43 0.30 23.61
N GLY A 168 -2.43 0.68 22.35
CA GLY A 168 -3.03 1.89 21.83
C GLY A 168 -3.79 1.66 20.53
N LEU A 169 -4.70 2.58 20.24
CA LEU A 169 -5.35 2.74 18.94
C LEU A 169 -4.49 3.67 18.08
N LYS A 170 -4.19 3.26 16.88
CA LYS A 170 -3.49 4.07 15.86
C LYS A 170 -4.52 4.60 14.88
N LEU A 171 -4.59 5.92 14.68
CA LEU A 171 -5.39 6.56 13.65
C LEU A 171 -4.45 7.21 12.64
N GLN A 172 -4.75 7.09 11.34
CA GLN A 172 -3.86 7.63 10.32
C GLN A 172 -4.58 8.06 9.04
N ALA A 173 -4.00 9.07 8.41
CA ALA A 173 -4.17 9.40 7.01
C ALA A 173 -2.84 9.16 6.30
N GLN A 174 -2.88 8.55 5.14
CA GLN A 174 -1.68 8.34 4.33
C GLN A 174 -1.95 8.58 2.86
N ILE A 175 -0.91 9.02 2.17
CA ILE A 175 -0.85 9.13 0.74
C ILE A 175 0.32 8.30 0.23
N LEU A 176 0.06 7.41 -0.70
CA LEU A 176 1.06 6.58 -1.36
C LEU A 176 1.10 6.90 -2.84
N SER A 177 2.29 6.98 -3.39
CA SER A 177 2.52 7.15 -4.82
C SER A 177 3.43 6.03 -5.29
N ALA A 178 3.10 5.40 -6.42
CA ALA A 178 3.97 4.45 -7.08
C ALA A 178 4.41 5.04 -8.41
N SER A 179 5.70 5.32 -8.53
CA SER A 179 6.32 5.78 -9.76
C SER A 179 6.67 4.60 -10.62
N ARG A 180 6.26 4.60 -11.87
CA ARG A 180 6.80 3.67 -12.85
C ARG A 180 8.27 4.00 -13.09
N ALA A 181 9.15 3.03 -12.89
CA ALA A 181 10.50 3.11 -13.40
C ALA A 181 10.42 3.28 -14.93
N THR A 182 11.18 4.22 -15.44
CA THR A 182 11.38 4.51 -16.86
C THR A 182 12.05 3.34 -17.58
N GLY A 183 11.28 2.29 -17.81
CA GLY A 183 11.66 1.15 -18.60
C GLY A 183 10.38 0.50 -19.07
N GLY A 184 10.01 0.79 -20.33
CA GLY A 184 8.74 0.45 -20.97
C GLY A 184 8.09 -0.83 -20.49
N SER A 185 7.26 -0.72 -19.51
CA SER A 185 6.38 -1.82 -19.09
C SER A 185 5.18 -1.80 -20.00
N TYR A 186 5.19 -2.72 -20.95
CA TYR A 186 4.05 -2.97 -21.81
C TYR A 186 2.92 -3.59 -20.98
N TYR A 187 1.78 -2.89 -20.87
CA TYR A 187 0.54 -3.58 -20.56
C TYR A 187 0.11 -4.32 -21.82
N TRP A 188 0.13 -5.63 -21.74
CA TRP A 188 -0.41 -6.47 -22.80
C TRP A 188 -1.93 -6.38 -22.74
N SER A 189 -2.53 -5.62 -23.65
CA SER A 189 -3.91 -5.86 -24.02
C SER A 189 -3.95 -6.98 -25.07
N TRP A 190 -5.12 -7.61 -25.22
CA TRP A 190 -5.34 -8.62 -26.27
C TRP A 190 -5.02 -8.12 -27.69
N TYR A 191 -5.01 -6.81 -27.91
CA TYR A 191 -4.79 -6.14 -29.21
C TYR A 191 -3.38 -5.56 -29.38
N GLY A 192 -2.44 -5.87 -28.52
CA GLY A 192 -1.06 -5.40 -28.62
C GLY A 192 -0.60 -4.53 -27.44
N PRO A 193 0.65 -4.10 -27.47
CA PRO A 193 1.21 -3.30 -26.38
C PRO A 193 0.55 -1.92 -26.39
N ILE A 194 -0.11 -1.56 -25.31
CA ILE A 194 -0.54 -0.19 -25.08
C ILE A 194 0.68 0.57 -24.55
N TYR A 195 1.23 1.46 -25.38
CA TYR A 195 2.17 2.46 -24.94
C TYR A 195 1.40 3.48 -24.08
N LEU A 196 1.45 3.35 -22.79
CA LEU A 196 1.11 4.44 -21.90
C LEU A 196 2.34 5.36 -21.86
N THR A 197 2.44 6.27 -22.83
CA THR A 197 3.56 7.22 -23.00
C THR A 197 3.50 8.40 -22.04
N GLU A 198 2.54 8.47 -21.14
CA GLU A 198 2.47 9.55 -20.16
C GLU A 198 2.41 9.02 -18.74
N TYR A 199 3.18 9.67 -17.89
CA TYR A 199 3.38 9.49 -16.46
C TYR A 199 2.08 9.31 -15.69
N SER A 200 1.53 8.10 -15.65
CA SER A 200 0.45 7.82 -14.74
C SER A 200 1.05 7.39 -13.40
N THR A 201 1.29 8.37 -12.57
CA THR A 201 1.64 8.16 -11.18
C THR A 201 0.37 7.74 -10.45
N LEU A 202 0.36 6.53 -9.91
CA LEU A 202 -0.72 6.08 -9.05
C LEU A 202 -0.66 6.85 -7.73
N TRP A 203 -1.73 7.57 -7.39
CA TRP A 203 -1.88 8.22 -6.12
C TRP A 203 -2.96 7.51 -5.30
N GLN A 204 -2.61 7.04 -4.11
CA GLN A 204 -3.54 6.40 -3.21
C GLN A 204 -3.66 7.19 -1.92
N PHE A 205 -4.80 7.84 -1.74
CA PHE A 205 -5.15 8.41 -0.46
C PHE A 205 -5.94 7.39 0.35
N SER A 206 -5.60 7.26 1.63
CA SER A 206 -6.32 6.37 2.55
C SER A 206 -6.45 6.96 3.93
N LEU A 207 -7.55 6.61 4.57
CA LEU A 207 -7.84 6.90 5.97
C LEU A 207 -8.09 5.59 6.71
N GLY A 208 -7.65 5.53 7.94
CA GLY A 208 -7.89 4.35 8.75
C GLY A 208 -7.20 4.39 10.09
N GLY A 209 -6.97 3.22 10.59
CA GLY A 209 -6.33 3.05 11.89
C GLY A 209 -5.91 1.63 12.11
N GLY A 210 -5.68 1.30 13.36
CA GLY A 210 -5.24 -0.02 13.73
C GLY A 210 -4.87 -0.08 15.20
N LEU A 211 -4.14 -1.09 15.55
CA LEU A 211 -3.64 -1.28 16.90
C LEU A 211 -2.12 -1.12 16.94
N THR A 212 -1.63 -0.48 17.99
CA THR A 212 -0.20 -0.39 18.28
C THR A 212 0.08 -1.03 19.62
N LEU A 213 1.07 -1.92 19.65
CA LEU A 213 1.45 -2.67 20.84
C LEU A 213 2.91 -2.40 21.17
N LYS A 214 3.21 -1.79 22.34
CA LYS A 214 4.58 -1.65 22.85
C LYS A 214 5.09 -3.00 23.34
N MET A 215 6.24 -3.41 22.80
CA MET A 215 6.94 -4.62 23.20
C MET A 215 8.03 -4.25 24.22
N GLY A 216 8.15 -5.03 25.26
CA GLY A 216 9.12 -4.77 26.36
C GLY A 216 8.44 -4.22 27.63
N LYS A 217 9.22 -4.32 28.71
CA LYS A 217 8.83 -3.81 30.06
C LYS A 217 9.07 -2.31 30.16
#